data_dc09f2c7f8c06c1dbcedff55fe26d017
#
_entry.id   dc09f2c7f8c06c1dbcedff55fe26d017
#
_cell.length_a   1.000
_cell.length_b   1.000
_cell.length_c   1.000
_cell.angle_alpha   90.00
_cell.angle_beta   90.00
_cell.angle_gamma   90.00
#
_symmetry.space_group_name_H-M   'P 1'
#
loop_
_entity.id
_entity.type
_entity.pdbx_description
1 polymer ?
#
loop_
_entity_poly.entity_id
_entity_poly.type
_entity_poly.pdbx_seq_one_letter_code
_entity_poly.pdbx_strand_id
1 'polypeptide(L)'
;MNVTRTGIVLRPNNTRVLYRPFAPPSPQRATRIVGRVMQLPEEEVERLLHGVMSEFPGRHQRLTGFFGERFESVAHLLLTDGPVSPSRRLLIGSYFTQEYALESAALFNPSLVWHPDQTGLPGGTARFILSLRATGEGHVSSVGFRTGTVDAEGGIVLAPPTGFVTAPRVVANATYEKGLFLRKLVELGLVDGLVDPALEALGDSFTLSQLESALETTGRHHPGGRSEWGPLAAAIVALAKANYEIECDPDSDLSERVLFPFSPTESNGIEDARFVRFVEDDGSVHYRATYTAFDGDVTLPQLVETDDFVRFRLSTLNGPEIADKGMALFPRRIRGRYAMLSRQDGENIHLMESSMLHFWHARRLTLRPSSPWEYVQIGNCGSPIETDAGWLLLTHGVGPMRTYSIGAVLLDIDDPGRVIGRLREPLLSPTENERRGYVPNVVYSCGAGVHAGRLVIPYSMSDHATSFATVPLDDVLAALRADGS
;
A
#
# COMPACT_ATOMS: atom_id res chain seq x y z
N MET A 1 32.82 -4.01 -8.28
CA MET A 1 31.41 -4.11 -8.71
C MET A 1 30.95 -2.78 -9.27
N ASN A 2 30.42 -2.74 -10.48
CA ASN A 2 29.99 -1.51 -11.14
C ASN A 2 28.47 -1.39 -11.18
N VAL A 3 27.90 -0.52 -10.35
CA VAL A 3 26.47 -0.23 -10.32
C VAL A 3 26.19 0.93 -11.27
N THR A 4 25.34 0.68 -12.26
CA THR A 4 24.98 1.68 -13.27
C THR A 4 23.65 2.34 -12.91
N ARG A 5 23.66 3.66 -12.68
CA ARG A 5 22.45 4.48 -12.56
C ARG A 5 21.91 4.83 -13.92
N THR A 6 20.63 4.62 -14.15
CA THR A 6 20.04 4.75 -15.51
C THR A 6 19.76 6.17 -15.94
N GLY A 7 19.77 7.12 -15.02
CA GLY A 7 19.37 8.52 -15.30
C GLY A 7 17.85 8.74 -15.44
N ILE A 8 17.03 7.68 -15.41
CA ILE A 8 15.57 7.78 -15.36
C ILE A 8 15.15 8.34 -14.01
N VAL A 9 14.28 9.35 -14.01
CA VAL A 9 13.76 9.93 -12.76
C VAL A 9 12.26 10.12 -12.87
N LEU A 10 11.52 9.41 -12.01
CA LEU A 10 10.10 9.62 -11.76
C LEU A 10 9.95 10.69 -10.67
N ARG A 11 9.31 11.79 -11.01
CA ARG A 11 9.07 12.92 -10.10
C ARG A 11 7.60 13.02 -9.71
N PRO A 12 7.28 13.67 -8.59
CA PRO A 12 5.92 14.08 -8.25
C PRO A 12 5.23 14.79 -9.42
N ASN A 13 3.94 14.51 -9.59
CA ASN A 13 3.12 15.11 -10.64
C ASN A 13 1.81 15.65 -10.04
N ASN A 14 1.72 16.96 -9.88
CA ASN A 14 0.55 17.64 -9.30
C ASN A 14 -0.65 17.75 -10.26
N THR A 15 -0.50 17.33 -11.51
CA THR A 15 -1.62 17.29 -12.47
C THR A 15 -2.45 16.02 -12.36
N ARG A 16 -1.94 14.99 -11.67
CA ARG A 16 -2.65 13.73 -11.42
C ARG A 16 -3.51 13.88 -10.17
N VAL A 17 -4.78 14.08 -10.39
CA VAL A 17 -5.75 14.38 -9.33
C VAL A 17 -6.84 13.31 -9.25
N LEU A 18 -7.20 12.98 -8.04
CA LEU A 18 -8.29 12.10 -7.69
C LEU A 18 -9.45 12.94 -7.16
N TYR A 19 -10.69 12.70 -7.58
CA TYR A 19 -11.82 13.32 -6.90
C TYR A 19 -12.23 12.51 -5.65
N ARG A 20 -12.58 13.26 -4.63
CA ARG A 20 -12.96 12.74 -3.32
C ARG A 20 -14.24 13.37 -2.82
N PRO A 21 -14.95 12.69 -1.90
CA PRO A 21 -16.01 13.34 -1.15
C PRO A 21 -15.48 14.57 -0.41
N PHE A 22 -16.19 15.67 -0.54
CA PHE A 22 -16.02 16.84 0.30
C PHE A 22 -17.09 16.85 1.40
N ALA A 23 -16.66 16.81 2.66
CA ALA A 23 -17.53 16.93 3.82
C ALA A 23 -17.38 18.32 4.46
N PRO A 24 -18.43 19.16 4.44
CA PRO A 24 -18.39 20.42 5.18
C PRO A 24 -18.18 20.18 6.68
N PRO A 25 -17.59 21.16 7.44
CA PRO A 25 -17.23 20.98 8.85
C PRO A 25 -18.41 20.68 9.80
N SER A 26 -19.64 20.83 9.37
CA SER A 26 -20.82 20.45 10.15
C SER A 26 -22.02 20.08 9.28
N PRO A 27 -22.93 19.21 9.79
CA PRO A 27 -24.17 18.85 9.09
C PRO A 27 -25.04 20.06 8.75
N GLN A 28 -25.11 21.05 9.63
CA GLN A 28 -25.87 22.29 9.40
C GLN A 28 -25.31 23.09 8.22
N ARG A 29 -23.97 23.08 8.03
CA ARG A 29 -23.36 23.73 6.87
C ARG A 29 -23.67 22.98 5.58
N ALA A 30 -23.66 21.65 5.61
CA ALA A 30 -24.07 20.81 4.50
C ALA A 30 -25.52 21.10 4.07
N THR A 31 -26.46 21.13 5.03
CA THR A 31 -27.87 21.47 4.76
C THR A 31 -28.02 22.87 4.15
N ARG A 32 -27.24 23.87 4.61
CA ARG A 32 -27.27 25.21 4.00
C ARG A 32 -26.77 25.23 2.55
N ILE A 33 -25.76 24.43 2.23
CA ILE A 33 -25.27 24.30 0.82
C ILE A 33 -26.38 23.74 -0.05
N VAL A 34 -26.99 22.62 0.35
CA VAL A 34 -28.11 22.02 -0.36
C VAL A 34 -29.25 23.04 -0.52
N GLY A 35 -29.67 23.73 0.56
CA GLY A 35 -30.73 24.71 0.55
C GLY A 35 -30.49 25.87 -0.43
N ARG A 36 -29.25 26.36 -0.54
CA ARG A 36 -28.88 27.40 -1.53
C ARG A 36 -29.06 26.93 -2.96
N VAL A 37 -28.61 25.71 -3.28
CA VAL A 37 -28.77 25.15 -4.63
C VAL A 37 -30.25 24.88 -4.94
N MET A 38 -31.04 24.45 -3.94
CA MET A 38 -32.50 24.23 -4.10
C MET A 38 -33.28 25.51 -4.40
N GLN A 39 -32.80 26.68 -3.99
CA GLN A 39 -33.42 27.97 -4.22
C GLN A 39 -33.13 28.58 -5.61
N LEU A 40 -32.17 28.04 -6.35
CA LEU A 40 -31.82 28.54 -7.67
C LEU A 40 -32.91 28.26 -8.70
N PRO A 41 -33.17 29.20 -9.65
CA PRO A 41 -33.95 28.88 -10.87
C PRO A 41 -33.28 27.77 -11.67
N GLU A 42 -34.06 26.98 -12.42
CA GLU A 42 -33.52 25.86 -13.17
C GLU A 42 -32.52 26.28 -14.26
N GLU A 43 -32.79 27.38 -14.94
CA GLU A 43 -31.86 27.99 -15.93
C GLU A 43 -30.48 28.29 -15.31
N GLU A 44 -30.46 28.78 -14.07
CA GLU A 44 -29.21 29.06 -13.36
C GLU A 44 -28.49 27.77 -12.93
N VAL A 45 -29.23 26.73 -12.53
CA VAL A 45 -28.69 25.40 -12.25
C VAL A 45 -28.00 24.82 -13.46
N GLU A 46 -28.65 24.86 -14.62
CA GLU A 46 -28.09 24.36 -15.88
C GLU A 46 -26.85 25.14 -16.29
N ARG A 47 -26.87 26.48 -16.17
CA ARG A 47 -25.72 27.35 -16.47
C ARG A 47 -24.52 27.02 -15.57
N LEU A 48 -24.72 26.87 -14.25
CA LEU A 48 -23.66 26.56 -13.31
C LEU A 48 -23.11 25.14 -13.52
N LEU A 49 -23.98 24.17 -13.74
CA LEU A 49 -23.57 22.79 -14.03
C LEU A 49 -22.76 22.73 -15.33
N HIS A 50 -23.21 23.43 -16.37
CA HIS A 50 -22.48 23.53 -17.64
C HIS A 50 -21.07 24.10 -17.41
N GLY A 51 -20.92 25.14 -16.58
CA GLY A 51 -19.63 25.70 -16.20
C GLY A 51 -18.70 24.63 -15.60
N VAL A 52 -19.16 23.92 -14.57
CA VAL A 52 -18.40 22.84 -13.94
C VAL A 52 -18.05 21.74 -14.94
N MET A 53 -19.02 21.28 -15.73
CA MET A 53 -18.81 20.21 -16.70
C MET A 53 -17.91 20.61 -17.86
N SER A 54 -17.72 21.89 -18.15
CA SER A 54 -16.78 22.36 -19.17
C SER A 54 -15.35 22.59 -18.66
N GLU A 55 -15.20 22.84 -17.34
CA GLU A 55 -13.90 23.15 -16.75
C GLU A 55 -13.07 21.90 -16.41
N PHE A 56 -13.70 20.81 -15.98
CA PHE A 56 -13.02 19.62 -15.42
C PHE A 56 -12.89 18.38 -16.33
N PRO A 57 -13.43 18.26 -17.55
CA PRO A 57 -13.44 16.99 -18.31
C PRO A 57 -12.04 16.49 -18.71
N GLY A 58 -11.06 17.38 -18.84
CA GLY A 58 -9.68 17.02 -19.20
C GLY A 58 -8.88 16.42 -18.05
N ARG A 59 -9.43 16.43 -16.83
CA ARG A 59 -8.74 15.99 -15.60
C ARG A 59 -9.36 14.74 -14.98
N HIS A 60 -10.63 14.45 -15.31
CA HIS A 60 -11.39 13.37 -14.72
C HIS A 60 -12.23 12.64 -15.76
N GLN A 61 -12.32 11.34 -15.59
CA GLN A 61 -13.31 10.49 -16.26
C GLN A 61 -14.54 10.35 -15.36
N ARG A 62 -15.73 10.16 -15.98
CA ARG A 62 -16.98 9.81 -15.25
C ARG A 62 -17.47 10.83 -14.21
N LEU A 63 -17.21 12.13 -14.40
CA LEU A 63 -17.68 13.19 -13.50
C LEU A 63 -19.16 13.09 -13.16
N THR A 64 -20.01 12.87 -14.18
CA THR A 64 -21.47 12.75 -14.00
C THR A 64 -21.85 11.64 -13.04
N GLY A 65 -21.22 10.47 -13.17
CA GLY A 65 -21.47 9.33 -12.26
C GLY A 65 -21.09 9.68 -10.83
N PHE A 66 -19.91 10.26 -10.66
CA PHE A 66 -19.42 10.63 -9.33
C PHE A 66 -20.28 11.71 -8.67
N PHE A 67 -20.69 12.75 -9.40
CA PHE A 67 -21.61 13.77 -8.86
C PHE A 67 -22.96 13.17 -8.48
N GLY A 68 -23.47 12.19 -9.27
CA GLY A 68 -24.67 11.44 -8.92
C GLY A 68 -24.54 10.70 -7.60
N GLU A 69 -23.47 9.92 -7.43
CA GLU A 69 -23.19 9.22 -6.16
C GLU A 69 -23.02 10.19 -4.97
N ARG A 70 -22.40 11.33 -5.18
CA ARG A 70 -22.27 12.36 -4.14
C ARG A 70 -23.62 12.95 -3.77
N PHE A 71 -24.49 13.21 -4.75
CA PHE A 71 -25.87 13.62 -4.48
C PHE A 71 -26.60 12.59 -3.61
N GLU A 72 -26.59 11.31 -3.99
CA GLU A 72 -27.27 10.27 -3.21
C GLU A 72 -26.77 10.21 -1.76
N SER A 73 -25.50 10.44 -1.51
CA SER A 73 -24.91 10.44 -0.16
C SER A 73 -25.43 11.60 0.71
N VAL A 74 -25.89 12.71 0.11
CA VAL A 74 -26.39 13.90 0.80
C VAL A 74 -27.89 14.16 0.59
N ALA A 75 -28.58 13.28 -0.13
CA ALA A 75 -30.01 13.41 -0.43
C ALA A 75 -30.88 13.50 0.84
N HIS A 76 -30.45 12.86 1.93
CA HIS A 76 -31.12 12.94 3.23
C HIS A 76 -31.14 14.36 3.85
N LEU A 77 -30.34 15.31 3.30
CA LEU A 77 -30.32 16.72 3.72
C LEU A 77 -31.35 17.58 2.98
N LEU A 78 -32.05 17.03 1.99
CA LEU A 78 -33.12 17.73 1.29
C LEU A 78 -34.30 17.99 2.28
N LEU A 79 -34.84 19.18 2.20
CA LEU A 79 -35.98 19.59 3.02
C LEU A 79 -37.34 19.47 2.22
N THR A 80 -37.37 18.62 1.23
CA THR A 80 -38.54 18.41 0.35
C THR A 80 -38.58 16.97 -0.11
N ASP A 81 -39.82 16.45 -0.24
CA ASP A 81 -40.12 15.17 -0.88
C ASP A 81 -40.45 15.33 -2.37
N GLY A 82 -40.39 16.56 -2.89
CA GLY A 82 -40.65 16.86 -4.30
C GLY A 82 -39.51 16.38 -5.21
N PRO A 83 -39.79 16.16 -6.50
CA PRO A 83 -38.79 15.72 -7.45
C PRO A 83 -37.71 16.77 -7.65
N VAL A 84 -36.45 16.32 -7.67
CA VAL A 84 -35.26 17.14 -7.96
C VAL A 84 -34.81 16.82 -9.38
N SER A 85 -34.60 17.85 -10.21
CA SER A 85 -34.18 17.67 -11.61
C SER A 85 -32.79 16.96 -11.69
N PRO A 86 -32.50 16.24 -12.78
CA PRO A 86 -31.20 15.62 -12.99
C PRO A 86 -30.05 16.63 -12.91
N SER A 87 -30.17 17.79 -13.52
CA SER A 87 -29.16 18.85 -13.50
C SER A 87 -28.89 19.36 -12.08
N ARG A 88 -29.95 19.57 -11.28
CA ARG A 88 -29.84 20.01 -9.90
C ARG A 88 -29.18 18.95 -8.99
N ARG A 89 -29.49 17.66 -9.20
CA ARG A 89 -28.80 16.55 -8.48
C ARG A 89 -27.31 16.58 -8.74
N LEU A 90 -26.90 16.69 -9.99
CA LEU A 90 -25.47 16.75 -10.35
C LEU A 90 -24.81 18.01 -9.80
N LEU A 91 -25.48 19.16 -9.86
CA LEU A 91 -24.94 20.40 -9.31
C LEU A 91 -24.79 20.29 -7.79
N ILE A 92 -25.74 19.74 -7.05
CA ILE A 92 -25.59 19.48 -5.61
C ILE A 92 -24.39 18.56 -5.39
N GLY A 93 -24.30 17.45 -6.12
CA GLY A 93 -23.17 16.50 -6.01
C GLY A 93 -21.81 17.16 -6.22
N SER A 94 -21.70 18.11 -7.16
CA SER A 94 -20.45 18.84 -7.41
C SER A 94 -19.98 19.66 -6.20
N TYR A 95 -20.89 20.24 -5.41
CA TYR A 95 -20.55 20.99 -4.19
C TYR A 95 -20.06 20.08 -3.03
N PHE A 96 -20.27 18.78 -3.13
CA PHE A 96 -19.78 17.77 -2.18
C PHE A 96 -18.64 16.93 -2.77
N THR A 97 -17.95 17.48 -3.75
CA THR A 97 -16.79 16.90 -4.42
C THR A 97 -15.61 17.84 -4.32
N GLN A 98 -14.41 17.29 -4.15
CA GLN A 98 -13.14 18.02 -4.22
C GLN A 98 -12.11 17.23 -4.99
N GLU A 99 -11.13 17.90 -5.58
CA GLU A 99 -9.92 17.28 -6.12
C GLU A 99 -8.89 17.05 -5.02
N TYR A 100 -8.10 16.00 -5.20
CA TYR A 100 -6.97 15.66 -4.35
C TYR A 100 -5.75 15.35 -5.22
N ALA A 101 -4.68 16.11 -5.08
CA ALA A 101 -3.44 15.91 -5.83
C ALA A 101 -2.63 14.76 -5.22
N LEU A 102 -2.73 13.58 -5.82
CA LEU A 102 -2.23 12.30 -5.30
C LEU A 102 -0.71 12.25 -5.12
N GLU A 103 0.02 12.82 -6.07
CA GLU A 103 1.47 12.74 -6.19
C GLU A 103 2.15 14.11 -6.03
N SER A 104 1.51 15.06 -5.36
CA SER A 104 2.00 16.45 -5.37
C SER A 104 3.27 16.66 -4.54
N ALA A 105 3.48 15.88 -3.48
CA ALA A 105 4.61 16.06 -2.58
C ALA A 105 5.77 15.10 -2.87
N ALA A 106 5.47 13.80 -3.14
CA ALA A 106 6.49 12.78 -3.35
C ALA A 106 5.97 11.59 -4.16
N LEU A 107 6.87 10.92 -4.89
CA LEU A 107 6.63 9.67 -5.60
C LEU A 107 7.86 8.77 -5.41
N PHE A 108 7.82 7.87 -4.43
CA PHE A 108 9.01 7.24 -3.87
C PHE A 108 8.75 5.82 -3.34
N ASN A 109 9.72 5.20 -2.68
CA ASN A 109 9.68 3.85 -2.10
C ASN A 109 9.14 2.80 -3.09
N PRO A 110 9.81 2.63 -4.24
CA PRO A 110 9.38 1.76 -5.31
C PRO A 110 9.52 0.29 -4.94
N SER A 111 8.57 -0.54 -5.43
CA SER A 111 8.69 -2.00 -5.43
C SER A 111 8.39 -2.55 -6.82
N LEU A 112 9.24 -3.43 -7.32
CA LEU A 112 9.16 -3.99 -8.67
C LEU A 112 8.72 -5.45 -8.62
N VAL A 113 7.72 -5.81 -9.45
CA VAL A 113 7.37 -7.20 -9.76
C VAL A 113 7.19 -7.39 -11.26
N TRP A 114 7.40 -8.62 -11.74
CA TRP A 114 7.18 -8.94 -13.17
C TRP A 114 5.68 -8.92 -13.47
N HIS A 115 5.33 -8.25 -14.56
CA HIS A 115 3.94 -8.13 -15.02
C HIS A 115 3.38 -9.52 -15.38
N PRO A 116 2.10 -9.84 -15.06
CA PRO A 116 1.51 -11.13 -15.42
C PRO A 116 1.47 -11.38 -16.92
N ASP A 117 1.25 -10.34 -17.72
CA ASP A 117 1.27 -10.41 -19.17
C ASP A 117 2.64 -10.02 -19.73
N GLN A 118 3.34 -11.01 -20.32
CA GLN A 118 4.62 -10.84 -20.99
C GLN A 118 4.50 -10.99 -22.52
N THR A 119 3.28 -10.98 -23.07
CA THR A 119 3.06 -11.15 -24.50
C THR A 119 3.42 -9.90 -25.30
N GLY A 120 3.76 -10.09 -26.59
CA GLY A 120 4.04 -8.99 -27.50
C GLY A 120 5.34 -8.23 -27.26
N LEU A 121 6.25 -8.76 -26.41
CA LEU A 121 7.55 -8.14 -26.13
C LEU A 121 8.63 -8.62 -27.12
N PRO A 122 9.62 -7.76 -27.45
CA PRO A 122 10.83 -8.19 -28.13
C PRO A 122 11.56 -9.31 -27.35
N GLY A 123 12.27 -10.17 -28.06
CA GLY A 123 13.08 -11.22 -27.42
C GLY A 123 14.08 -10.63 -26.42
N GLY A 124 14.19 -11.26 -25.24
CA GLY A 124 15.08 -10.78 -24.16
C GLY A 124 14.55 -9.59 -23.36
N THR A 125 13.31 -9.15 -23.62
CA THR A 125 12.67 -8.03 -22.86
C THR A 125 11.64 -8.60 -21.89
N ALA A 126 11.55 -8.02 -20.69
CA ALA A 126 10.53 -8.32 -19.71
C ALA A 126 9.75 -7.07 -19.32
N ARG A 127 8.42 -7.23 -19.13
CA ARG A 127 7.54 -6.18 -18.62
C ARG A 127 7.44 -6.28 -17.11
N PHE A 128 7.48 -5.14 -16.42
CA PHE A 128 7.33 -5.07 -14.98
C PHE A 128 6.22 -4.10 -14.55
N ILE A 129 5.72 -4.31 -13.34
CA ILE A 129 4.90 -3.36 -12.59
C ILE A 129 5.78 -2.76 -11.50
N LEU A 130 5.71 -1.45 -11.37
CA LEU A 130 6.33 -0.68 -10.32
C LEU A 130 5.24 -0.08 -9.44
N SER A 131 5.14 -0.50 -8.19
CA SER A 131 4.34 0.19 -7.18
C SER A 131 5.16 1.31 -6.56
N LEU A 132 4.51 2.42 -6.23
CA LEU A 132 5.15 3.64 -5.73
C LEU A 132 4.30 4.23 -4.61
N ARG A 133 4.94 4.64 -3.52
CA ARG A 133 4.30 5.48 -2.52
C ARG A 133 4.13 6.87 -3.10
N ALA A 134 2.89 7.29 -3.24
CA ALA A 134 2.51 8.63 -3.69
C ALA A 134 2.03 9.43 -2.48
N THR A 135 2.63 10.59 -2.23
CA THR A 135 2.23 11.46 -1.13
C THR A 135 1.64 12.75 -1.69
N GLY A 136 0.42 13.04 -1.29
CA GLY A 136 -0.33 14.19 -1.76
C GLY A 136 -0.61 15.24 -0.69
N GLU A 137 -1.71 15.95 -0.85
CA GLU A 137 -2.19 16.97 0.08
C GLU A 137 -2.34 16.41 1.50
N GLY A 138 -1.95 17.19 2.50
CA GLY A 138 -2.01 16.76 3.91
C GLY A 138 -1.04 15.63 4.27
N HIS A 139 -0.06 15.33 3.41
CA HIS A 139 0.91 14.24 3.57
C HIS A 139 0.28 12.83 3.66
N VAL A 140 -0.94 12.67 3.18
CA VAL A 140 -1.57 11.35 3.10
C VAL A 140 -0.90 10.55 1.98
N SER A 141 -0.44 9.34 2.32
CA SER A 141 0.22 8.45 1.38
C SER A 141 -0.75 7.41 0.82
N SER A 142 -0.55 7.05 -0.44
CA SER A 142 -1.26 6.02 -1.18
C SER A 142 -0.28 5.22 -2.04
N VAL A 143 -0.72 4.11 -2.65
CA VAL A 143 0.11 3.32 -3.57
C VAL A 143 -0.42 3.47 -4.98
N GLY A 144 0.37 4.08 -5.85
CA GLY A 144 0.12 4.14 -7.29
C GLY A 144 1.00 3.16 -8.06
N PHE A 145 0.67 2.94 -9.33
CA PHE A 145 1.38 1.98 -10.18
C PHE A 145 1.93 2.63 -11.44
N ARG A 146 3.01 2.06 -11.96
CA ARG A 146 3.57 2.33 -13.30
C ARG A 146 3.94 1.01 -13.96
N THR A 147 4.01 1.00 -15.27
CA THR A 147 4.55 -0.13 -16.03
C THR A 147 5.80 0.29 -16.78
N GLY A 148 6.63 -0.68 -17.08
CA GLY A 148 7.82 -0.48 -17.90
C GLY A 148 8.34 -1.79 -18.43
N THR A 149 9.36 -1.71 -19.24
CA THR A 149 10.10 -2.86 -19.76
C THR A 149 11.58 -2.73 -19.46
N VAL A 150 12.24 -3.87 -19.34
CA VAL A 150 13.70 -3.96 -19.26
C VAL A 150 14.19 -4.96 -20.29
N ASP A 151 15.20 -4.58 -21.06
CA ASP A 151 15.87 -5.46 -22.02
C ASP A 151 16.98 -6.31 -21.38
N ALA A 152 17.61 -7.17 -22.15
CA ALA A 152 18.67 -8.06 -21.68
C ALA A 152 19.95 -7.30 -21.26
N GLU A 153 20.17 -6.11 -21.80
CA GLU A 153 21.30 -5.24 -21.51
C GLU A 153 21.06 -4.37 -20.25
N GLY A 154 19.84 -4.39 -19.73
CA GLY A 154 19.41 -3.59 -18.56
C GLY A 154 18.90 -2.20 -18.93
N GLY A 155 18.62 -1.95 -20.20
CA GLY A 155 17.93 -0.74 -20.66
C GLY A 155 16.48 -0.75 -20.19
N ILE A 156 16.05 0.32 -19.52
CA ILE A 156 14.71 0.45 -18.94
C ILE A 156 13.92 1.50 -19.71
N VAL A 157 12.68 1.16 -20.05
CA VAL A 157 11.73 2.07 -20.68
C VAL A 157 10.44 2.06 -19.83
N LEU A 158 10.04 3.24 -19.34
CA LEU A 158 8.78 3.40 -18.62
C LEU A 158 7.67 3.78 -19.58
N ALA A 159 6.51 3.16 -19.44
CA ALA A 159 5.31 3.61 -20.10
C ALA A 159 4.88 4.96 -19.51
N PRO A 160 4.51 5.95 -20.35
CA PRO A 160 3.97 7.21 -19.83
C PRO A 160 2.65 6.93 -19.11
N PRO A 161 2.44 7.49 -17.90
CA PRO A 161 1.16 7.36 -17.23
C PRO A 161 0.10 8.18 -17.97
N THR A 162 -1.16 7.75 -17.89
CA THR A 162 -2.28 8.59 -18.32
C THR A 162 -2.42 9.83 -17.42
N GLY A 163 -3.17 10.83 -17.87
CA GLY A 163 -3.48 12.01 -17.06
C GLY A 163 -4.48 11.75 -15.94
N PHE A 164 -5.11 10.55 -15.91
CA PHE A 164 -6.22 10.24 -15.03
C PHE A 164 -5.79 9.41 -13.82
N VAL A 165 -6.56 9.52 -12.74
CA VAL A 165 -6.53 8.65 -11.59
C VAL A 165 -7.97 8.30 -11.22
N THR A 166 -8.23 7.02 -11.01
CA THR A 166 -9.58 6.53 -10.73
C THR A 166 -9.62 5.91 -9.34
N ALA A 167 -10.55 6.39 -8.50
CA ALA A 167 -10.79 5.79 -7.19
C ALA A 167 -11.34 4.36 -7.38
N PRO A 168 -10.81 3.36 -6.68
CA PRO A 168 -11.40 2.04 -6.68
C PRO A 168 -12.75 2.05 -5.97
N ARG A 169 -13.60 1.11 -6.32
CA ARG A 169 -14.85 0.85 -5.62
C ARG A 169 -14.61 -0.14 -4.49
N VAL A 170 -15.08 0.16 -3.30
CA VAL A 170 -15.09 -0.80 -2.20
C VAL A 170 -16.14 -1.87 -2.47
N VAL A 171 -15.77 -3.14 -2.38
CA VAL A 171 -16.67 -4.27 -2.55
C VAL A 171 -17.49 -4.40 -1.26
N ALA A 172 -18.82 -4.27 -1.40
CA ALA A 172 -19.70 -4.44 -0.27
C ALA A 172 -19.72 -5.90 0.21
N ASN A 173 -19.86 -6.08 1.54
CA ASN A 173 -20.00 -7.40 2.17
C ASN A 173 -18.79 -8.33 2.08
N ALA A 174 -17.58 -7.78 2.10
CA ALA A 174 -16.38 -8.58 2.38
C ALA A 174 -16.61 -9.43 3.65
N THR A 175 -16.22 -10.70 3.59
CA THR A 175 -16.39 -11.64 4.72
C THR A 175 -15.10 -11.75 5.52
N TYR A 176 -15.24 -11.83 6.84
CA TYR A 176 -14.17 -11.99 7.80
C TYR A 176 -14.15 -13.41 8.35
N GLU A 177 -12.97 -13.98 8.51
CA GLU A 177 -12.80 -15.27 9.20
C GLU A 177 -12.74 -14.98 10.71
N LYS A 178 -13.70 -15.55 11.45
CA LYS A 178 -13.91 -15.27 12.89
C LYS A 178 -12.67 -15.58 13.74
N GLY A 179 -11.99 -16.69 13.48
CA GLY A 179 -10.86 -17.11 14.29
C GLY A 179 -9.66 -16.15 14.17
N LEU A 180 -9.37 -15.66 12.96
CA LEU A 180 -8.31 -14.66 12.75
C LEU A 180 -8.68 -13.31 13.37
N PHE A 181 -9.92 -12.89 13.20
CA PHE A 181 -10.43 -11.65 13.76
C PHE A 181 -10.36 -11.63 15.29
N LEU A 182 -10.81 -12.71 15.94
CA LEU A 182 -10.72 -12.86 17.39
C LEU A 182 -9.29 -12.81 17.92
N ARG A 183 -8.35 -13.51 17.25
CA ARG A 183 -6.93 -13.46 17.64
C ARG A 183 -6.41 -12.02 17.62
N LYS A 184 -6.76 -11.25 16.58
CA LYS A 184 -6.32 -9.86 16.49
C LYS A 184 -6.95 -8.96 17.56
N LEU A 185 -8.21 -9.18 17.88
CA LEU A 185 -8.84 -8.47 19.01
C LEU A 185 -8.12 -8.75 20.34
N VAL A 186 -7.76 -10.02 20.60
CA VAL A 186 -6.99 -10.41 21.79
C VAL A 186 -5.63 -9.74 21.82
N GLU A 187 -4.89 -9.73 20.68
CA GLU A 187 -3.58 -9.08 20.58
C GLU A 187 -3.64 -7.58 20.88
N LEU A 188 -4.72 -6.91 20.44
CA LEU A 188 -4.94 -5.49 20.67
C LEU A 188 -5.55 -5.17 22.04
N GLY A 189 -5.83 -6.20 22.87
CA GLY A 189 -6.46 -6.02 24.15
C GLY A 189 -7.92 -5.53 24.08
N LEU A 190 -8.60 -5.81 22.97
CA LEU A 190 -9.98 -5.41 22.69
C LEU A 190 -11.01 -6.48 23.08
N VAL A 191 -10.59 -7.58 23.67
CA VAL A 191 -11.47 -8.64 24.21
C VAL A 191 -11.45 -8.56 25.70
N ASP A 192 -12.57 -8.25 26.28
CA ASP A 192 -12.92 -8.49 27.68
C ASP A 192 -14.22 -9.30 27.69
N GLY A 193 -14.56 -9.93 28.79
CA GLY A 193 -15.77 -10.77 28.89
C GLY A 193 -17.09 -10.05 28.56
N LEU A 194 -17.04 -8.75 28.28
CA LEU A 194 -18.19 -7.92 27.89
C LEU A 194 -18.44 -7.94 26.38
N VAL A 195 -17.41 -8.24 25.58
CA VAL A 195 -17.49 -8.35 24.10
C VAL A 195 -17.92 -9.75 23.67
N ASP A 196 -17.63 -10.77 24.50
CA ASP A 196 -17.87 -12.19 24.17
C ASP A 196 -19.27 -12.47 23.61
N PRO A 197 -20.39 -11.93 24.18
CA PRO A 197 -21.72 -12.18 23.63
C PRO A 197 -21.91 -11.70 22.18
N ALA A 198 -21.31 -10.55 21.81
CA ALA A 198 -21.38 -10.06 20.45
C ALA A 198 -20.61 -10.97 19.48
N LEU A 199 -19.44 -11.44 19.91
CA LEU A 199 -18.58 -12.30 19.10
C LEU A 199 -19.13 -13.74 19.00
N GLU A 200 -19.75 -14.25 20.07
CA GLU A 200 -20.42 -15.56 20.08
C GLU A 200 -21.59 -15.62 19.10
N ALA A 201 -22.32 -14.50 18.94
CA ALA A 201 -23.44 -14.39 18.01
C ALA A 201 -23.02 -14.48 16.52
N LEU A 202 -21.73 -14.34 16.20
CA LEU A 202 -21.21 -14.41 14.84
C LEU A 202 -20.89 -15.85 14.42
N GLY A 203 -21.16 -16.18 13.16
CA GLY A 203 -20.73 -17.46 12.54
C GLY A 203 -19.20 -17.53 12.34
N ASP A 204 -18.71 -18.67 11.80
CA ASP A 204 -17.28 -18.87 11.48
C ASP A 204 -16.75 -17.86 10.45
N SER A 205 -17.63 -17.35 9.61
CA SER A 205 -17.40 -16.15 8.80
C SER A 205 -18.56 -15.18 8.98
N PHE A 206 -18.27 -13.88 8.91
CA PHE A 206 -19.27 -12.83 9.09
C PHE A 206 -18.96 -11.61 8.23
N THR A 207 -19.95 -10.75 8.02
CA THR A 207 -19.81 -9.46 7.34
C THR A 207 -19.71 -8.31 8.34
N LEU A 208 -19.27 -7.14 7.88
CA LEU A 208 -19.25 -5.93 8.71
C LEU A 208 -20.64 -5.61 9.29
N SER A 209 -21.68 -5.72 8.48
CA SER A 209 -23.07 -5.45 8.94
C SER A 209 -23.52 -6.39 10.04
N GLN A 210 -23.13 -7.68 9.97
CA GLN A 210 -23.42 -8.64 11.04
C GLN A 210 -22.68 -8.29 12.33
N LEU A 211 -21.43 -7.90 12.23
CA LEU A 211 -20.64 -7.44 13.38
C LEU A 211 -21.24 -6.18 14.01
N GLU A 212 -21.54 -5.15 13.21
CA GLU A 212 -22.15 -3.91 13.70
C GLU A 212 -23.49 -4.18 14.41
N SER A 213 -24.34 -5.06 13.84
CA SER A 213 -25.62 -5.47 14.46
C SER A 213 -25.43 -6.22 15.77
N ALA A 214 -24.44 -7.14 15.85
CA ALA A 214 -24.13 -7.87 17.07
C ALA A 214 -23.62 -6.93 18.18
N LEU A 215 -22.71 -6.02 17.83
CA LEU A 215 -22.19 -5.01 18.77
C LEU A 215 -23.27 -4.04 19.25
N GLU A 216 -24.18 -3.60 18.37
CA GLU A 216 -25.31 -2.74 18.76
C GLU A 216 -26.25 -3.47 19.73
N THR A 217 -26.58 -4.74 19.46
CA THR A 217 -27.47 -5.55 20.29
C THR A 217 -26.85 -5.75 21.68
N THR A 218 -25.58 -6.11 21.76
CA THR A 218 -24.85 -6.29 23.04
C THR A 218 -24.74 -4.97 23.79
N GLY A 219 -24.45 -3.85 23.11
CA GLY A 219 -24.31 -2.53 23.73
C GLY A 219 -25.57 -1.99 24.37
N ARG A 220 -26.77 -2.41 23.93
CA ARG A 220 -28.05 -2.05 24.55
C ARG A 220 -28.18 -2.61 25.97
N HIS A 221 -27.49 -3.70 26.28
CA HIS A 221 -27.55 -4.41 27.57
C HIS A 221 -26.25 -4.29 28.38
N HIS A 222 -25.32 -3.46 27.93
CA HIS A 222 -23.99 -3.34 28.55
C HIS A 222 -24.07 -2.66 29.93
N PRO A 223 -23.52 -3.26 31.02
CA PRO A 223 -23.60 -2.72 32.37
C PRO A 223 -22.95 -1.35 32.55
N GLY A 224 -21.84 -1.04 31.84
CA GLY A 224 -21.12 0.24 31.87
C GLY A 224 -21.74 1.33 31.02
N GLY A 225 -22.85 1.05 30.33
CA GLY A 225 -23.55 2.01 29.50
C GLY A 225 -22.76 2.43 28.24
N ARG A 226 -23.27 3.47 27.55
CA ARG A 226 -22.70 3.93 26.27
C ARG A 226 -21.29 4.53 26.39
N SER A 227 -20.92 5.04 27.56
CA SER A 227 -19.61 5.73 27.75
C SER A 227 -18.43 4.76 27.73
N GLU A 228 -18.60 3.52 28.17
CA GLU A 228 -17.54 2.49 28.17
C GLU A 228 -17.62 1.64 26.92
N TRP A 229 -18.83 1.24 26.51
CA TRP A 229 -19.05 0.40 25.34
C TRP A 229 -18.73 1.09 24.02
N GLY A 230 -19.09 2.37 23.86
CA GLY A 230 -18.95 3.10 22.61
C GLY A 230 -17.54 3.10 22.03
N PRO A 231 -16.50 3.47 22.79
CA PRO A 231 -15.11 3.43 22.33
C PRO A 231 -14.63 2.02 21.95
N LEU A 232 -15.00 1.01 22.74
CA LEU A 232 -14.61 -0.39 22.48
C LEU A 232 -15.26 -0.92 21.19
N ALA A 233 -16.56 -0.73 21.03
CA ALA A 233 -17.28 -1.10 19.80
C ALA A 233 -16.71 -0.37 18.57
N ALA A 234 -16.39 0.92 18.71
CA ALA A 234 -15.76 1.69 17.62
C ALA A 234 -14.39 1.14 17.23
N ALA A 235 -13.55 0.73 18.20
CA ALA A 235 -12.24 0.12 17.93
C ALA A 235 -12.38 -1.23 17.23
N ILE A 236 -13.34 -2.06 17.64
CA ILE A 236 -13.64 -3.35 17.00
C ILE A 236 -14.11 -3.16 15.55
N VAL A 237 -15.00 -2.19 15.31
CA VAL A 237 -15.48 -1.85 13.97
C VAL A 237 -14.34 -1.27 13.11
N ALA A 238 -13.45 -0.44 13.69
CA ALA A 238 -12.29 0.09 12.98
C ALA A 238 -11.34 -1.03 12.52
N LEU A 239 -11.09 -2.02 13.37
CA LEU A 239 -10.32 -3.20 13.00
C LEU A 239 -10.99 -4.01 11.88
N ALA A 240 -12.31 -4.22 11.96
CA ALA A 240 -13.04 -4.87 10.88
C ALA A 240 -12.91 -4.08 9.57
N LYS A 241 -13.06 -2.76 9.61
CA LYS A 241 -12.90 -1.89 8.45
C LYS A 241 -11.47 -1.85 7.88
N ALA A 242 -10.48 -2.33 8.63
CA ALA A 242 -9.12 -2.52 8.13
C ALA A 242 -8.97 -3.78 7.25
N ASN A 243 -10.00 -4.63 7.17
CA ASN A 243 -10.06 -5.79 6.29
C ASN A 243 -11.17 -5.56 5.26
N TYR A 244 -10.80 -5.29 4.02
CA TYR A 244 -11.75 -4.91 2.97
C TYR A 244 -11.23 -5.32 1.59
N GLU A 245 -12.13 -5.31 0.61
CA GLU A 245 -11.80 -5.53 -0.79
C GLU A 245 -12.14 -4.30 -1.62
N ILE A 246 -11.30 -4.02 -2.61
CA ILE A 246 -11.53 -2.97 -3.59
C ILE A 246 -11.43 -3.53 -5.00
N GLU A 247 -12.16 -2.90 -5.90
CA GLU A 247 -12.16 -3.22 -7.31
C GLU A 247 -11.92 -1.95 -8.12
N CYS A 248 -10.87 -1.97 -8.94
CA CYS A 248 -10.59 -0.96 -9.93
C CYS A 248 -11.40 -1.24 -11.20
N ASP A 249 -11.56 -0.24 -12.04
CA ASP A 249 -12.13 -0.45 -13.36
C ASP A 249 -11.19 -1.35 -14.20
N PRO A 250 -11.63 -2.51 -14.69
CA PRO A 250 -10.80 -3.41 -15.47
C PRO A 250 -10.30 -2.78 -16.78
N ASP A 251 -11.06 -1.84 -17.35
CA ASP A 251 -10.72 -1.15 -18.60
C ASP A 251 -9.77 0.05 -18.37
N SER A 252 -9.48 0.42 -17.11
CA SER A 252 -8.55 1.48 -16.80
C SER A 252 -7.09 1.04 -17.00
N ASP A 253 -6.23 1.95 -17.47
CA ASP A 253 -4.79 1.73 -17.47
C ASP A 253 -4.27 1.47 -16.05
N LEU A 254 -3.23 0.64 -15.90
CA LEU A 254 -2.67 0.34 -14.58
C LEU A 254 -2.20 1.61 -13.85
N SER A 255 -1.70 2.60 -14.59
CA SER A 255 -1.26 3.88 -13.99
C SER A 255 -2.41 4.70 -13.40
N GLU A 256 -3.66 4.45 -13.79
CA GLU A 256 -4.84 5.11 -13.23
C GLU A 256 -5.28 4.51 -11.89
N ARG A 257 -4.88 3.26 -11.61
CA ARG A 257 -5.27 2.52 -10.41
C ARG A 257 -4.48 2.99 -9.19
N VAL A 258 -5.16 3.09 -8.06
CA VAL A 258 -4.56 3.54 -6.81
C VAL A 258 -5.12 2.76 -5.62
N LEU A 259 -4.25 2.30 -4.72
CA LEU A 259 -4.65 1.89 -3.39
C LEU A 259 -4.66 3.14 -2.52
N PHE A 260 -5.84 3.71 -2.35
CA PHE A 260 -6.03 4.92 -1.56
C PHE A 260 -6.54 4.57 -0.17
N PRO A 261 -6.11 5.25 0.90
CA PRO A 261 -6.58 5.01 2.26
C PRO A 261 -8.10 5.00 2.35
N PHE A 262 -8.67 3.91 2.85
CA PHE A 262 -10.11 3.75 3.01
C PHE A 262 -10.51 3.52 4.47
N SER A 263 -9.70 2.75 5.20
CA SER A 263 -10.01 2.39 6.58
C SER A 263 -9.56 3.48 7.57
N PRO A 264 -10.18 3.57 8.76
CA PRO A 264 -9.72 4.47 9.81
C PRO A 264 -8.25 4.26 10.20
N THR A 265 -7.76 3.03 10.13
CA THR A 265 -6.36 2.68 10.45
C THR A 265 -5.36 3.17 9.40
N GLU A 266 -5.83 3.70 8.29
CA GLU A 266 -5.04 4.25 7.17
C GLU A 266 -5.23 5.77 7.03
N SER A 267 -5.84 6.44 8.00
CA SER A 267 -6.24 7.86 7.86
C SER A 267 -5.07 8.79 7.52
N ASN A 268 -3.83 8.44 7.90
CA ASN A 268 -2.60 9.15 7.54
C ASN A 268 -1.81 8.46 6.42
N GLY A 269 -2.29 7.34 5.89
CA GLY A 269 -1.75 6.77 4.67
C GLY A 269 -1.44 5.28 4.68
N ILE A 270 -1.17 4.80 3.48
CA ILE A 270 -0.63 3.47 3.14
C ILE A 270 0.84 3.67 2.79
N GLU A 271 1.74 2.99 3.51
CA GLU A 271 3.18 3.18 3.38
C GLU A 271 3.89 1.93 2.88
N ASP A 272 4.91 2.12 2.05
CA ASP A 272 6.00 1.18 1.75
C ASP A 272 5.53 -0.23 1.33
N ALA A 273 4.61 -0.30 0.37
CA ALA A 273 4.12 -1.58 -0.16
C ALA A 273 5.27 -2.38 -0.79
N ARG A 274 5.50 -3.61 -0.30
CA ARG A 274 6.56 -4.52 -0.70
C ARG A 274 5.97 -5.69 -1.45
N PHE A 275 5.76 -5.50 -2.74
CA PHE A 275 5.16 -6.49 -3.60
C PHE A 275 6.11 -7.67 -3.88
N VAL A 276 5.53 -8.85 -3.94
CA VAL A 276 6.18 -10.09 -4.37
C VAL A 276 5.23 -10.88 -5.27
N ARG A 277 5.79 -11.46 -6.34
CA ARG A 277 5.13 -12.46 -7.14
C ARG A 277 5.30 -13.80 -6.42
N PHE A 278 4.26 -14.23 -5.73
CA PHE A 278 4.25 -15.44 -4.93
C PHE A 278 3.79 -16.63 -5.77
N VAL A 279 4.55 -17.72 -5.71
CA VAL A 279 4.22 -18.99 -6.39
C VAL A 279 3.84 -20.01 -5.32
N GLU A 280 2.60 -20.49 -5.37
CA GLU A 280 2.12 -21.57 -4.48
C GLU A 280 2.68 -22.92 -4.91
N ASP A 281 2.57 -23.93 -4.04
CA ASP A 281 3.07 -25.28 -4.26
C ASP A 281 2.39 -26.00 -5.45
N ASP A 282 1.18 -25.57 -5.82
CA ASP A 282 0.43 -26.05 -7.00
C ASP A 282 0.80 -25.32 -8.31
N GLY A 283 1.71 -24.34 -8.23
CA GLY A 283 2.15 -23.52 -9.36
C GLY A 283 1.27 -22.30 -9.64
N SER A 284 0.19 -22.08 -8.89
CA SER A 284 -0.60 -20.86 -9.03
C SER A 284 0.21 -19.64 -8.59
N VAL A 285 -0.07 -18.50 -9.21
CA VAL A 285 0.67 -17.26 -9.01
C VAL A 285 -0.25 -16.20 -8.44
N HIS A 286 0.20 -15.60 -7.35
CA HIS A 286 -0.48 -14.48 -6.68
C HIS A 286 0.50 -13.32 -6.50
N TYR A 287 -0.01 -12.10 -6.53
CA TYR A 287 0.76 -10.93 -6.14
C TYR A 287 0.37 -10.53 -4.72
N ARG A 288 1.34 -10.51 -3.83
CA ARG A 288 1.14 -10.17 -2.42
C ARG A 288 2.06 -9.02 -2.06
N ALA A 289 1.59 -8.13 -1.22
CA ALA A 289 2.47 -7.12 -0.63
C ALA A 289 2.15 -6.94 0.84
N THR A 290 3.19 -6.82 1.64
CA THR A 290 3.05 -6.24 2.98
C THR A 290 3.15 -4.73 2.87
N TYR A 291 2.35 -4.01 3.63
CA TYR A 291 2.42 -2.56 3.74
C TYR A 291 2.13 -2.12 5.17
N THR A 292 2.35 -0.85 5.44
CA THR A 292 2.07 -0.25 6.73
C THR A 292 0.88 0.68 6.62
N ALA A 293 -0.19 0.39 7.35
CA ALA A 293 -1.28 1.32 7.61
C ALA A 293 -0.89 2.23 8.77
N PHE A 294 -1.12 3.53 8.64
CA PHE A 294 -0.79 4.53 9.64
C PHE A 294 -1.96 5.48 9.86
N ASP A 295 -2.39 5.66 11.11
CA ASP A 295 -3.50 6.55 11.49
C ASP A 295 -3.03 7.85 12.18
N GLY A 296 -1.71 8.03 12.33
CA GLY A 296 -1.10 9.13 13.04
C GLY A 296 -0.48 8.73 14.39
N ASP A 297 -1.00 7.70 15.01
CA ASP A 297 -0.55 7.19 16.31
C ASP A 297 -0.09 5.73 16.25
N VAL A 298 -0.84 4.88 15.53
CA VAL A 298 -0.63 3.45 15.46
C VAL A 298 -0.16 3.01 14.08
N THR A 299 0.84 2.15 14.07
CA THR A 299 1.35 1.45 12.89
C THR A 299 0.78 0.05 12.86
N LEU A 300 0.03 -0.30 11.83
CA LEU A 300 -0.59 -1.61 11.66
C LEU A 300 -0.05 -2.28 10.38
N PRO A 301 0.75 -3.36 10.50
CA PRO A 301 1.15 -4.13 9.34
C PRO A 301 -0.05 -4.83 8.68
N GLN A 302 -0.14 -4.69 7.37
CA GLN A 302 -1.21 -5.20 6.54
C GLN A 302 -0.67 -6.04 5.40
N LEU A 303 -1.52 -6.88 4.84
CA LEU A 303 -1.28 -7.65 3.62
C LEU A 303 -2.27 -7.19 2.55
N VAL A 304 -1.77 -6.93 1.34
CA VAL A 304 -2.58 -6.79 0.15
C VAL A 304 -2.32 -7.99 -0.77
N GLU A 305 -3.39 -8.54 -1.34
CA GLU A 305 -3.37 -9.68 -2.27
C GLU A 305 -4.13 -9.29 -3.54
N THR A 306 -3.58 -9.67 -4.69
CA THR A 306 -4.23 -9.50 -6.00
C THR A 306 -3.68 -10.53 -6.99
N ASP A 307 -4.48 -10.93 -7.95
CA ASP A 307 -4.06 -11.81 -9.05
C ASP A 307 -3.91 -11.04 -10.37
N ASP A 308 -4.59 -9.90 -10.49
CA ASP A 308 -4.81 -9.19 -11.74
C ASP A 308 -4.57 -7.66 -11.66
N PHE A 309 -4.25 -7.14 -10.49
CA PHE A 309 -4.15 -5.69 -10.23
C PHE A 309 -5.45 -4.91 -10.52
N VAL A 310 -6.59 -5.60 -10.62
CA VAL A 310 -7.93 -5.04 -10.72
C VAL A 310 -8.67 -5.16 -9.39
N ARG A 311 -8.68 -6.37 -8.84
CA ARG A 311 -9.27 -6.64 -7.53
C ARG A 311 -8.17 -6.82 -6.50
N PHE A 312 -8.30 -6.10 -5.38
CA PHE A 312 -7.36 -6.17 -4.27
C PHE A 312 -8.10 -6.50 -2.98
N ARG A 313 -7.54 -7.44 -2.23
CA ARG A 313 -7.96 -7.77 -0.88
C ARG A 313 -6.94 -7.24 0.11
N LEU A 314 -7.38 -6.41 1.04
CA LEU A 314 -6.56 -5.84 2.09
C LEU A 314 -6.97 -6.48 3.43
N SER A 315 -5.98 -6.97 4.17
CA SER A 315 -6.23 -7.69 5.43
C SER A 315 -5.12 -7.44 6.45
N THR A 316 -5.49 -7.47 7.74
CA THR A 316 -4.52 -7.34 8.82
C THR A 316 -3.65 -8.58 8.92
N LEU A 317 -2.36 -8.40 9.13
CA LEU A 317 -1.49 -9.46 9.62
C LEU A 317 -1.70 -9.64 11.14
N ASN A 318 -1.62 -10.87 11.60
CA ASN A 318 -1.91 -11.25 12.97
C ASN A 318 -0.73 -12.00 13.58
N GLY A 319 -0.68 -12.05 14.91
CA GLY A 319 0.33 -12.77 15.68
C GLY A 319 1.21 -11.82 16.50
N PRO A 320 1.75 -12.30 17.63
CA PRO A 320 2.52 -11.49 18.58
C PRO A 320 3.80 -10.89 17.98
N GLU A 321 4.24 -11.43 16.83
CA GLU A 321 5.42 -10.91 16.11
C GLU A 321 5.06 -9.88 15.03
N ILE A 322 3.78 -9.54 14.86
CA ILE A 322 3.34 -8.52 13.92
C ILE A 322 3.31 -7.17 14.62
N ALA A 323 4.44 -6.47 14.53
CA ALA A 323 4.62 -5.15 15.10
C ALA A 323 5.55 -4.30 14.22
N ASP A 324 5.45 -2.97 14.35
CA ASP A 324 6.24 -2.01 13.58
C ASP A 324 6.03 -2.18 12.05
N LYS A 325 7.09 -2.10 11.27
CA LYS A 325 7.07 -2.10 9.80
C LYS A 325 8.25 -2.83 9.19
N GLY A 326 8.30 -2.89 7.87
CA GLY A 326 9.43 -3.45 7.14
C GLY A 326 9.31 -4.95 6.90
N MET A 327 8.11 -5.51 6.95
CA MET A 327 7.87 -6.91 6.63
C MET A 327 7.98 -7.18 5.13
N ALA A 328 8.49 -8.36 4.74
CA ALA A 328 8.56 -8.77 3.34
C ALA A 328 8.51 -10.29 3.22
N LEU A 329 7.53 -10.79 2.45
CA LEU A 329 7.33 -12.20 2.17
C LEU A 329 8.41 -12.75 1.23
N PHE A 330 8.79 -14.00 1.40
CA PHE A 330 9.51 -14.76 0.38
C PHE A 330 8.60 -15.09 -0.80
N PRO A 331 9.14 -15.28 -2.01
CA PRO A 331 8.33 -15.48 -3.23
C PRO A 331 7.67 -16.86 -3.33
N ARG A 332 7.94 -17.76 -2.41
CA ARG A 332 7.33 -19.09 -2.28
C ARG A 332 7.46 -19.63 -0.87
N ARG A 333 6.80 -20.72 -0.58
CA ARG A 333 7.02 -21.47 0.68
C ARG A 333 8.41 -22.07 0.71
N ILE A 334 8.97 -22.12 1.92
CA ILE A 334 10.23 -22.77 2.21
C ILE A 334 9.93 -23.95 3.14
N ARG A 335 10.25 -25.17 2.68
CA ARG A 335 9.91 -26.41 3.43
C ARG A 335 8.41 -26.48 3.81
N GLY A 336 7.53 -26.07 2.88
CA GLY A 336 6.08 -26.08 3.09
C GLY A 336 5.54 -24.98 4.01
N ARG A 337 6.36 -24.02 4.43
CA ARG A 337 5.96 -22.91 5.33
C ARG A 337 6.09 -21.56 4.61
N TYR A 338 5.20 -20.63 4.91
CA TYR A 338 5.41 -19.23 4.58
C TYR A 338 6.60 -18.69 5.37
N ALA A 339 7.41 -17.90 4.74
CA ALA A 339 8.54 -17.21 5.34
C ALA A 339 8.45 -15.69 5.08
N MET A 340 8.84 -14.89 6.05
CA MET A 340 8.82 -13.44 5.98
C MET A 340 9.98 -12.86 6.77
N LEU A 341 10.61 -11.83 6.21
CA LEU A 341 11.56 -11.00 6.95
C LEU A 341 10.83 -9.86 7.64
N SER A 342 11.36 -9.41 8.76
CA SER A 342 10.73 -8.38 9.59
C SER A 342 11.76 -7.59 10.40
N ARG A 343 11.33 -6.49 11.03
CA ARG A 343 12.19 -5.60 11.81
C ARG A 343 11.45 -5.03 13.03
N GLN A 344 10.88 -5.89 13.88
CA GLN A 344 10.05 -5.47 15.01
C GLN A 344 10.76 -4.65 16.08
N ASP A 345 12.08 -4.81 16.23
CA ASP A 345 12.88 -4.05 17.20
C ASP A 345 13.45 -2.73 16.63
N GLY A 346 13.14 -2.43 15.36
CA GLY A 346 13.61 -1.22 14.69
C GLY A 346 15.09 -1.22 14.33
N GLU A 347 15.87 -2.22 14.73
CA GLU A 347 17.32 -2.28 14.55
C GLU A 347 17.79 -3.46 13.67
N ASN A 348 17.24 -4.65 13.89
CA ASN A 348 17.72 -5.91 13.33
C ASN A 348 16.74 -6.53 12.33
N ILE A 349 17.23 -7.42 11.46
CA ILE A 349 16.37 -8.23 10.60
C ILE A 349 16.13 -9.60 11.26
N HIS A 350 14.86 -9.97 11.32
CA HIS A 350 14.39 -11.25 11.82
C HIS A 350 13.74 -12.06 10.70
N LEU A 351 13.85 -13.38 10.78
CA LEU A 351 13.08 -14.33 9.99
C LEU A 351 11.89 -14.82 10.79
N MET A 352 10.73 -14.82 10.18
CA MET A 352 9.51 -15.42 10.67
C MET A 352 9.06 -16.55 9.76
N GLU A 353 8.55 -17.65 10.31
CA GLU A 353 8.03 -18.80 9.58
C GLU A 353 6.65 -19.17 10.11
N SER A 354 5.70 -19.44 9.22
CA SER A 354 4.34 -19.80 9.60
C SER A 354 3.73 -20.82 8.65
N SER A 355 2.83 -21.67 9.15
CA SER A 355 1.94 -22.48 8.31
C SER A 355 0.75 -21.70 7.77
N MET A 356 0.49 -20.50 8.29
CA MET A 356 -0.63 -19.65 7.95
C MET A 356 -0.13 -18.27 7.46
N LEU A 357 -0.59 -17.84 6.29
CA LEU A 357 -0.16 -16.57 5.69
C LEU A 357 -0.48 -15.35 6.59
N HIS A 358 -1.61 -15.39 7.27
CA HIS A 358 -2.11 -14.26 8.07
C HIS A 358 -1.74 -14.30 9.55
N PHE A 359 -0.97 -15.29 10.02
CA PHE A 359 -0.65 -15.44 11.46
C PHE A 359 0.81 -15.79 11.71
N TRP A 360 1.51 -14.96 12.51
CA TRP A 360 2.96 -15.03 12.73
C TRP A 360 3.27 -14.97 14.24
N HIS A 361 3.78 -16.06 14.82
CA HIS A 361 3.89 -16.22 16.26
C HIS A 361 5.32 -16.37 16.79
N ALA A 362 6.30 -16.48 15.92
CA ALA A 362 7.70 -16.65 16.32
C ALA A 362 8.63 -15.99 15.31
N ARG A 363 9.72 -15.44 15.82
CA ARG A 363 10.80 -14.85 15.03
C ARG A 363 12.15 -15.39 15.44
N ARG A 364 13.09 -15.38 14.52
CA ARG A 364 14.51 -15.70 14.74
C ARG A 364 15.36 -14.53 14.24
N LEU A 365 16.29 -14.04 15.08
CA LEU A 365 17.24 -13.04 14.67
C LEU A 365 18.13 -13.59 13.54
N THR A 366 18.22 -12.87 12.43
CA THR A 366 18.97 -13.27 11.23
C THR A 366 20.16 -12.33 10.99
N LEU A 367 19.97 -11.03 11.09
CA LEU A 367 21.00 -10.02 10.80
C LEU A 367 21.01 -8.93 11.86
N ARG A 368 22.23 -8.52 12.22
CA ARG A 368 22.49 -7.32 13.02
C ARG A 368 23.33 -6.33 12.21
N PRO A 369 23.28 -5.03 12.53
CA PRO A 369 24.24 -4.07 12.03
C PRO A 369 25.68 -4.54 12.30
N SER A 370 26.58 -4.46 11.30
CA SER A 370 27.97 -4.89 11.46
C SER A 370 28.98 -3.97 10.77
N SER A 371 28.52 -3.10 9.89
CA SER A 371 29.37 -2.16 9.13
C SER A 371 29.05 -0.71 9.48
N PRO A 372 30.00 0.23 9.41
CA PRO A 372 29.78 1.63 9.79
C PRO A 372 28.60 2.32 9.11
N TRP A 373 28.26 1.91 7.88
CA TRP A 373 27.15 2.48 7.12
C TRP A 373 25.76 1.99 7.58
N GLU A 374 25.70 1.04 8.52
CA GLU A 374 24.46 0.45 9.04
C GLU A 374 24.40 0.39 10.59
N TYR A 375 25.35 1.00 11.32
CA TYR A 375 25.42 0.90 12.77
C TYR A 375 24.20 1.42 13.53
N VAL A 376 23.39 2.29 12.92
CA VAL A 376 22.14 2.76 13.55
C VAL A 376 21.07 1.68 13.44
N GLN A 377 20.90 1.10 12.27
CA GLN A 377 19.94 0.02 11.99
C GLN A 377 20.21 -0.62 10.63
N ILE A 378 19.72 -1.86 10.49
CA ILE A 378 19.60 -2.56 9.21
C ILE A 378 18.16 -2.99 8.99
N GLY A 379 17.70 -3.03 7.74
CA GLY A 379 16.39 -3.55 7.35
C GLY A 379 16.42 -4.09 5.92
N ASN A 380 15.39 -4.82 5.54
CA ASN A 380 15.25 -5.36 4.19
C ASN A 380 14.66 -4.31 3.22
N CYS A 381 15.08 -4.37 1.96
CA CYS A 381 14.54 -3.62 0.84
C CYS A 381 13.54 -4.46 0.01
N GLY A 382 12.52 -5.03 0.68
CA GLY A 382 11.53 -5.87 0.03
C GLY A 382 11.84 -7.37 0.12
N SER A 383 11.16 -8.13 -0.73
CA SER A 383 11.23 -9.59 -0.76
C SER A 383 12.58 -10.10 -1.23
N PRO A 384 13.12 -11.18 -0.66
CA PRO A 384 14.31 -11.84 -1.17
C PRO A 384 14.09 -12.37 -2.60
N ILE A 385 15.15 -12.37 -3.39
CA ILE A 385 15.17 -12.86 -4.75
C ILE A 385 15.84 -14.23 -4.77
N GLU A 386 15.17 -15.23 -5.33
CA GLU A 386 15.73 -16.56 -5.48
C GLU A 386 16.83 -16.57 -6.56
N THR A 387 17.98 -17.14 -6.24
CA THR A 387 19.11 -17.35 -7.16
C THR A 387 19.69 -18.74 -6.98
N ASP A 388 20.49 -19.21 -7.93
CA ASP A 388 21.20 -20.49 -7.82
C ASP A 388 22.19 -20.53 -6.65
N ALA A 389 22.58 -19.37 -6.12
CA ALA A 389 23.52 -19.24 -5.00
C ALA A 389 22.83 -19.18 -3.62
N GLY A 390 21.50 -18.97 -3.57
CA GLY A 390 20.71 -18.76 -2.38
C GLY A 390 19.74 -17.58 -2.53
N TRP A 391 19.19 -17.11 -1.43
CA TRP A 391 18.28 -15.95 -1.40
C TRP A 391 19.08 -14.65 -1.37
N LEU A 392 19.06 -13.90 -2.47
CA LEU A 392 19.63 -12.55 -2.51
C LEU A 392 18.65 -11.58 -1.84
N LEU A 393 19.07 -11.02 -0.72
CA LEU A 393 18.34 -10.00 0.01
C LEU A 393 19.01 -8.64 -0.18
N LEU A 394 18.31 -7.67 -0.75
CA LEU A 394 18.72 -6.28 -0.65
C LEU A 394 18.38 -5.75 0.74
N THR A 395 19.33 -5.05 1.34
CA THR A 395 19.18 -4.44 2.66
C THR A 395 19.34 -2.93 2.56
N HIS A 396 18.75 -2.20 3.50
CA HIS A 396 19.14 -0.82 3.76
C HIS A 396 19.83 -0.73 5.11
N GLY A 397 20.86 0.07 5.18
CA GLY A 397 21.53 0.41 6.43
C GLY A 397 21.45 1.91 6.67
N VAL A 398 21.47 2.30 7.94
CA VAL A 398 21.53 3.69 8.37
C VAL A 398 22.85 3.95 9.09
N GLY A 399 23.61 4.87 8.54
CA GLY A 399 24.92 5.27 9.04
C GLY A 399 24.94 6.72 9.55
N PRO A 400 26.16 7.30 9.63
CA PRO A 400 26.35 8.67 10.11
C PRO A 400 25.50 9.69 9.34
N MET A 401 25.07 10.74 10.01
CA MET A 401 24.19 11.79 9.46
C MET A 401 22.85 11.25 8.92
N ARG A 402 22.39 10.13 9.47
CA ARG A 402 21.19 9.43 9.01
C ARG A 402 21.22 9.11 7.51
N THR A 403 22.39 8.75 7.00
CA THR A 403 22.53 8.37 5.60
C THR A 403 22.02 6.95 5.41
N TYR A 404 20.99 6.80 4.56
CA TYR A 404 20.47 5.51 4.15
C TYR A 404 21.18 5.03 2.89
N SER A 405 21.69 3.82 2.95
CA SER A 405 22.39 3.16 1.83
C SER A 405 21.80 1.78 1.61
N ILE A 406 21.85 1.29 0.38
CA ILE A 406 21.39 -0.06 0.01
C ILE A 406 22.60 -0.98 -0.05
N GLY A 407 22.54 -2.11 0.63
CA GLY A 407 23.50 -3.21 0.58
C GLY A 407 22.84 -4.50 0.11
N ALA A 408 23.59 -5.61 0.24
CA ALA A 408 23.09 -6.93 -0.10
C ALA A 408 23.62 -8.02 0.84
N VAL A 409 22.83 -9.04 1.03
CA VAL A 409 23.14 -10.24 1.81
C VAL A 409 22.67 -11.47 1.05
N LEU A 410 23.40 -12.56 1.14
CA LEU A 410 23.02 -13.86 0.61
C LEU A 410 22.63 -14.77 1.77
N LEU A 411 21.41 -15.29 1.74
CA LEU A 411 20.90 -16.25 2.72
C LEU A 411 20.89 -17.65 2.11
N ASP A 412 21.04 -18.64 2.97
CA ASP A 412 20.98 -20.04 2.54
C ASP A 412 19.62 -20.39 1.94
N ILE A 413 19.61 -21.18 0.88
CA ILE A 413 18.39 -21.49 0.13
C ILE A 413 17.40 -22.34 0.94
N ASP A 414 17.90 -23.24 1.77
CA ASP A 414 17.11 -24.15 2.59
C ASP A 414 16.84 -23.61 4.01
N ASP A 415 17.76 -22.81 4.56
CA ASP A 415 17.61 -22.14 5.85
C ASP A 415 17.90 -20.65 5.73
N PRO A 416 16.93 -19.84 5.34
CA PRO A 416 17.11 -18.40 5.14
C PRO A 416 17.43 -17.63 6.42
N GLY A 417 17.42 -18.28 7.58
CA GLY A 417 17.98 -17.71 8.81
C GLY A 417 19.51 -17.78 8.88
N ARG A 418 20.17 -18.48 7.94
CA ARG A 418 21.62 -18.58 7.83
C ARG A 418 22.15 -17.64 6.75
N VAL A 419 22.99 -16.69 7.15
CA VAL A 419 23.71 -15.79 6.26
C VAL A 419 24.92 -16.54 5.69
N ILE A 420 25.06 -16.56 4.36
CA ILE A 420 26.18 -17.21 3.66
C ILE A 420 27.04 -16.23 2.87
N GLY A 421 26.64 -14.96 2.82
CA GLY A 421 27.44 -13.87 2.22
C GLY A 421 26.87 -12.52 2.60
N ARG A 422 27.74 -11.48 2.71
CA ARG A 422 27.32 -10.13 3.07
C ARG A 422 28.30 -9.11 2.48
N LEU A 423 27.79 -8.04 1.88
CA LEU A 423 28.62 -6.94 1.43
C LEU A 423 29.12 -6.10 2.63
N ARG A 424 30.42 -5.80 2.67
CA ARG A 424 31.01 -4.90 3.66
C ARG A 424 30.74 -3.43 3.34
N GLU A 425 30.74 -3.10 2.05
CA GLU A 425 30.45 -1.77 1.54
C GLU A 425 29.06 -1.73 0.91
N PRO A 426 28.34 -0.61 0.96
CA PRO A 426 27.03 -0.50 0.36
C PRO A 426 27.09 -0.62 -1.17
N LEU A 427 26.05 -1.23 -1.74
CA LEU A 427 25.84 -1.34 -3.17
C LEU A 427 25.47 0.02 -3.79
N LEU A 428 24.64 0.80 -3.08
CA LEU A 428 24.22 2.14 -3.45
C LEU A 428 24.22 3.06 -2.22
N SER A 429 24.85 4.22 -2.36
CA SER A 429 24.77 5.32 -1.39
C SER A 429 24.34 6.61 -2.11
N PRO A 430 23.70 7.57 -1.43
CA PRO A 430 23.24 8.81 -2.04
C PRO A 430 24.42 9.58 -2.64
N THR A 431 24.33 9.91 -3.93
CA THR A 431 25.23 10.88 -4.58
C THR A 431 24.82 12.31 -4.19
N GLU A 432 25.64 13.30 -4.51
CA GLU A 432 25.34 14.70 -4.22
C GLU A 432 24.00 15.17 -4.79
N ASN A 433 23.67 14.72 -6.02
CA ASN A 433 22.42 15.06 -6.67
C ASN A 433 21.19 14.35 -6.07
N GLU A 434 21.39 13.25 -5.36
CA GLU A 434 20.33 12.43 -4.73
C GLU A 434 20.06 12.83 -3.28
N ARG A 435 20.79 13.81 -2.74
CA ARG A 435 20.69 14.26 -1.34
C ARG A 435 19.64 15.36 -1.11
N ARG A 436 18.98 15.81 -2.17
CA ARG A 436 18.03 16.93 -2.11
C ARG A 436 16.62 16.42 -2.23
N GLY A 437 15.81 16.57 -1.17
CA GLY A 437 14.42 16.14 -1.15
C GLY A 437 13.79 16.31 0.23
N TYR A 438 12.69 15.63 0.47
CA TYR A 438 11.92 15.73 1.71
C TYR A 438 12.71 15.18 2.92
N VAL A 439 13.40 14.04 2.74
CA VAL A 439 14.35 13.51 3.75
C VAL A 439 15.74 13.39 3.10
N PRO A 440 16.67 14.30 3.41
CA PRO A 440 18.00 14.28 2.81
C PRO A 440 18.78 12.99 3.10
N ASN A 441 19.75 12.67 2.23
CA ASN A 441 20.70 11.56 2.37
C ASN A 441 20.06 10.15 2.36
N VAL A 442 18.96 9.95 1.64
CA VAL A 442 18.25 8.66 1.58
C VAL A 442 18.30 8.10 0.15
N VAL A 443 18.76 6.85 0.01
CA VAL A 443 18.37 5.94 -1.08
C VAL A 443 17.68 4.72 -0.46
N TYR A 444 16.52 4.34 -1.02
CA TYR A 444 15.68 3.31 -0.43
C TYR A 444 14.88 2.55 -1.49
N SER A 445 14.60 1.27 -1.25
CA SER A 445 13.80 0.42 -2.14
C SER A 445 12.85 -0.47 -1.33
N CYS A 446 11.71 -0.80 -1.91
CA CYS A 446 10.75 -1.75 -1.39
C CYS A 446 10.69 -3.06 -2.20
N GLY A 447 11.51 -3.22 -3.23
CA GLY A 447 11.57 -4.45 -4.01
C GLY A 447 12.34 -4.27 -5.32
N ALA A 448 13.08 -5.30 -5.71
CA ALA A 448 13.89 -5.36 -6.90
C ALA A 448 13.64 -6.68 -7.66
N GLY A 449 14.16 -6.81 -8.87
CA GLY A 449 14.02 -8.02 -9.67
C GLY A 449 15.29 -8.36 -10.44
N VAL A 450 15.39 -9.61 -10.91
CA VAL A 450 16.48 -10.07 -11.77
C VAL A 450 15.93 -10.41 -13.16
N HIS A 451 16.52 -9.84 -14.19
CA HIS A 451 16.21 -10.14 -15.59
C HIS A 451 17.51 -10.32 -16.39
N ALA A 452 17.58 -11.38 -17.20
CA ALA A 452 18.72 -11.69 -18.07
C ALA A 452 20.09 -11.56 -17.38
N GLY A 453 20.20 -12.06 -16.14
CA GLY A 453 21.44 -11.99 -15.34
C GLY A 453 21.78 -10.60 -14.79
N ARG A 454 20.84 -9.66 -14.81
CA ARG A 454 20.99 -8.33 -14.22
C ARG A 454 20.00 -8.11 -13.08
N LEU A 455 20.50 -7.60 -11.97
CA LEU A 455 19.70 -7.09 -10.87
C LEU A 455 19.23 -5.66 -11.21
N VAL A 456 17.93 -5.46 -11.22
CA VAL A 456 17.25 -4.18 -11.47
C VAL A 456 16.73 -3.64 -10.16
N ILE A 457 17.22 -2.50 -9.73
CA ILE A 457 16.93 -1.88 -8.44
C ILE A 457 16.23 -0.54 -8.68
N PRO A 458 14.91 -0.48 -8.59
CA PRO A 458 14.23 0.81 -8.45
C PRO A 458 14.50 1.34 -7.05
N TYR A 459 14.81 2.62 -6.92
CA TYR A 459 15.11 3.22 -5.61
C TYR A 459 14.61 4.66 -5.52
N SER A 460 14.23 5.06 -4.31
CA SER A 460 13.88 6.45 -4.00
C SER A 460 15.13 7.28 -3.73
N MET A 461 15.02 8.57 -4.00
CA MET A 461 16.02 9.59 -3.70
C MET A 461 15.40 10.61 -2.75
N SER A 462 15.94 10.71 -1.53
CA SER A 462 15.57 11.69 -0.50
C SER A 462 14.06 11.77 -0.24
N ASP A 463 13.37 10.63 -0.26
CA ASP A 463 11.92 10.47 -0.07
C ASP A 463 11.07 11.44 -0.92
N HIS A 464 11.53 11.72 -2.13
CA HIS A 464 10.88 12.67 -3.02
C HIS A 464 10.61 12.10 -4.43
N ALA A 465 11.61 11.45 -5.01
CA ALA A 465 11.55 10.95 -6.38
C ALA A 465 12.11 9.52 -6.46
N THR A 466 11.86 8.84 -7.58
CA THR A 466 12.30 7.47 -7.84
C THR A 466 13.23 7.42 -9.05
N SER A 467 14.28 6.59 -8.97
CA SER A 467 15.21 6.28 -10.06
C SER A 467 15.47 4.77 -10.13
N PHE A 468 16.35 4.36 -11.05
CA PHE A 468 16.74 2.97 -11.24
C PHE A 468 18.25 2.82 -11.30
N ALA A 469 18.73 1.70 -10.76
CA ALA A 469 20.09 1.23 -10.96
C ALA A 469 20.09 -0.22 -11.43
N THR A 470 21.09 -0.60 -12.20
CA THR A 470 21.31 -1.98 -12.63
C THR A 470 22.73 -2.43 -12.32
N VAL A 471 22.90 -3.71 -12.05
CA VAL A 471 24.21 -4.33 -11.80
C VAL A 471 24.18 -5.78 -12.29
N PRO A 472 25.27 -6.32 -12.89
CA PRO A 472 25.34 -7.75 -13.21
C PRO A 472 25.17 -8.58 -11.92
N LEU A 473 24.29 -9.57 -11.97
CA LEU A 473 24.01 -10.41 -10.79
C LEU A 473 25.26 -11.17 -10.34
N ASP A 474 26.03 -11.68 -11.28
CA ASP A 474 27.26 -12.43 -10.99
C ASP A 474 28.28 -11.59 -10.23
N ASP A 475 28.40 -10.28 -10.52
CA ASP A 475 29.26 -9.36 -9.79
C ASP A 475 28.84 -9.23 -8.34
N VAL A 476 27.52 -9.14 -8.08
CA VAL A 476 26.96 -9.06 -6.72
C VAL A 476 27.22 -10.35 -5.96
N LEU A 477 26.94 -11.51 -6.59
CA LEU A 477 27.12 -12.82 -5.98
C LEU A 477 28.60 -13.12 -5.69
N ALA A 478 29.51 -12.73 -6.61
CA ALA A 478 30.94 -12.86 -6.40
C ALA A 478 31.44 -12.00 -5.23
N ALA A 479 30.99 -10.75 -5.11
CA ALA A 479 31.35 -9.86 -4.00
C ALA A 479 30.82 -10.39 -2.65
N LEU A 480 29.58 -10.90 -2.62
CA LEU A 480 28.99 -11.50 -1.42
C LEU A 480 29.76 -12.72 -0.89
N ARG A 481 30.35 -13.53 -1.79
CA ARG A 481 31.18 -14.67 -1.41
C ARG A 481 32.58 -14.27 -0.94
N ALA A 482 33.17 -13.24 -1.56
CA ALA A 482 34.49 -12.75 -1.21
C ALA A 482 34.53 -12.06 0.17
N ASP A 483 33.48 -11.33 0.52
CA ASP A 483 33.38 -10.60 1.78
C ASP A 483 32.88 -11.47 2.94
N GLY A 484 32.30 -12.63 2.66
CA GLY A 484 31.74 -13.60 3.64
C GLY A 484 32.74 -14.61 4.22
N SER A 485 33.99 -14.58 3.78
CA SER A 485 35.07 -15.46 4.25
C SER A 485 35.91 -14.84 5.36
#